data_9ed6ed2f7cbc406d8620dfb78d285316
#
_entry.id   9ed6ed2f7cbc406d8620dfb78d285316
#
_cell.length_a   1.000
_cell.length_b   1.000
_cell.length_c   1.000
_cell.angle_alpha   90.00
_cell.angle_beta   90.00
_cell.angle_gamma   90.00
#
_symmetry.space_group_name_H-M   'P 1'
#
loop_
_entity.id
_entity.type
_entity.pdbx_description
1 polymer ?
#
loop_
_entity_poly.entity_id
_entity_poly.type
_entity_poly.pdbx_seq_one_letter_code
_entity_poly.pdbx_strand_id
1 'polypeptide(L)'
;SAVSNRGEKFDPAIQPTLNMYNEYFGGGMNAIVFQEMRESRGLAYSAGAFLITPSKLKYPYVYRTFIATQNDKMIDAMKAFDEIINNMPESEKAFNLAKDALITRLRTERITKSDVLWSYLNAQDLGLNTDSRKELFEKAQTMTLPEIKAFQEKWVKGRTYIYCVLGDEKDLDLKGLSQYGPIQKLTQEELFGY
;
A
#
# COMPACT_ATOMS: atom_id res chain seq x y z
N SER A 1 -1.82 8.80 8.20
CA SER A 1 -0.96 7.94 7.37
C SER A 1 0.14 7.30 8.20
N ALA A 2 0.58 6.11 7.79
CA ALA A 2 1.78 5.50 8.38
C ALA A 2 2.73 5.04 7.28
N VAL A 3 4.02 5.12 7.55
CA VAL A 3 5.09 4.78 6.60
C VAL A 3 6.09 3.86 7.26
N SER A 4 6.51 2.83 6.54
CA SER A 4 7.54 1.90 7.00
C SER A 4 8.58 1.65 5.92
N ASN A 5 9.84 1.64 6.32
CA ASN A 5 10.97 1.36 5.45
C ASN A 5 11.94 0.42 6.19
N ARG A 6 12.21 -0.74 5.63
CA ARG A 6 13.16 -1.73 6.16
C ARG A 6 14.50 -1.72 5.42
N GLY A 7 14.73 -0.76 4.52
CA GLY A 7 15.94 -0.71 3.70
C GLY A 7 15.97 -1.73 2.55
N GLU A 8 14.88 -2.42 2.28
CA GLU A 8 14.77 -3.43 1.22
C GLU A 8 14.99 -2.79 -0.15
N LYS A 9 15.94 -3.31 -0.91
CA LYS A 9 16.29 -2.79 -2.23
C LYS A 9 15.38 -3.36 -3.31
N PHE A 10 15.32 -2.66 -4.44
CA PHE A 10 14.56 -3.10 -5.59
C PHE A 10 14.95 -4.51 -6.02
N ASP A 11 13.93 -5.35 -6.20
CA ASP A 11 14.03 -6.72 -6.70
C ASP A 11 12.96 -6.91 -7.78
N PRO A 12 13.34 -7.08 -9.05
CA PRO A 12 12.38 -7.27 -10.14
C PRO A 12 11.54 -8.55 -9.95
N ALA A 13 12.07 -9.58 -9.30
CA ALA A 13 11.39 -10.87 -9.14
C ALA A 13 10.11 -10.76 -8.30
N ILE A 14 10.01 -9.79 -7.41
CA ILE A 14 8.81 -9.62 -6.57
C ILE A 14 7.74 -8.74 -7.21
N GLN A 15 8.07 -8.01 -8.29
CA GLN A 15 7.16 -7.00 -8.87
C GLN A 15 5.79 -7.57 -9.26
N PRO A 16 5.67 -8.73 -9.90
CA PRO A 16 4.35 -9.29 -10.22
C PRO A 16 3.51 -9.56 -8.97
N THR A 17 4.12 -10.17 -7.94
CA THR A 17 3.41 -10.48 -6.69
C THR A 17 3.08 -9.23 -5.88
N LEU A 18 3.98 -8.24 -5.87
CA LEU A 18 3.75 -6.93 -5.26
C LEU A 18 2.54 -6.21 -5.89
N ASN A 19 2.45 -6.20 -7.22
CA ASN A 19 1.33 -5.57 -7.91
C ASN A 19 0.00 -6.26 -7.60
N MET A 20 -0.02 -7.60 -7.60
CA MET A 20 -1.21 -8.37 -7.23
C MET A 20 -1.57 -8.18 -5.76
N TYR A 21 -0.59 -8.15 -4.86
CA TYR A 21 -0.80 -7.85 -3.45
C TYR A 21 -1.45 -6.48 -3.25
N ASN A 22 -0.92 -5.45 -3.89
CA ASN A 22 -1.47 -4.11 -3.81
C ASN A 22 -2.92 -4.06 -4.34
N GLU A 23 -3.22 -4.77 -5.43
CA GLU A 23 -4.58 -4.85 -5.98
C GLU A 23 -5.54 -5.58 -5.03
N TYR A 24 -5.12 -6.72 -4.47
CA TYR A 24 -5.92 -7.52 -3.57
C TYR A 24 -6.12 -6.87 -2.21
N PHE A 25 -5.02 -6.39 -1.59
CA PHE A 25 -5.05 -5.94 -0.20
C PHE A 25 -5.35 -4.45 -0.07
N GLY A 26 -4.66 -3.60 -0.83
CA GLY A 26 -4.52 -2.19 -0.52
C GLY A 26 -5.30 -1.21 -1.37
N GLY A 27 -5.61 -1.55 -2.61
CA GLY A 27 -6.11 -0.61 -3.62
C GLY A 27 -7.50 -0.93 -4.16
N GLY A 28 -8.35 0.10 -4.25
CA GLY A 28 -9.67 -0.03 -4.86
C GLY A 28 -10.79 -0.45 -3.90
N MET A 29 -12.03 -0.38 -4.39
CA MET A 29 -13.23 -0.63 -3.57
C MET A 29 -13.42 -2.11 -3.20
N ASN A 30 -12.82 -3.03 -3.93
CA ASN A 30 -12.91 -4.47 -3.65
C ASN A 30 -11.73 -4.99 -2.82
N ALA A 31 -10.74 -4.13 -2.54
CA ALA A 31 -9.56 -4.52 -1.76
C ALA A 31 -9.91 -4.78 -0.29
N ILE A 32 -9.15 -5.67 0.34
CA ILE A 32 -9.37 -6.09 1.73
C ILE A 32 -9.40 -4.88 2.68
N VAL A 33 -8.46 -3.94 2.55
CA VAL A 33 -8.41 -2.75 3.41
C VAL A 33 -9.70 -1.94 3.32
N PHE A 34 -10.21 -1.71 2.11
CA PHE A 34 -11.43 -0.93 1.93
C PHE A 34 -12.65 -1.66 2.50
N GLN A 35 -12.79 -2.95 2.21
CA GLN A 35 -13.90 -3.78 2.68
C GLN A 35 -13.90 -3.90 4.22
N GLU A 36 -12.75 -4.11 4.84
CA GLU A 36 -12.65 -4.22 6.29
C GLU A 36 -12.84 -2.88 6.99
N MET A 37 -12.16 -1.83 6.53
CA MET A 37 -12.13 -0.56 7.26
C MET A 37 -13.37 0.29 7.04
N ARG A 38 -13.93 0.28 5.84
CA ARG A 38 -15.09 1.09 5.49
C ARG A 38 -16.38 0.31 5.57
N GLU A 39 -16.51 -0.79 4.81
CA GLU A 39 -17.78 -1.47 4.63
C GLU A 39 -18.16 -2.32 5.85
N SER A 40 -17.21 -3.08 6.40
CA SER A 40 -17.46 -3.99 7.51
C SER A 40 -17.51 -3.29 8.86
N ARG A 41 -16.52 -2.43 9.14
CA ARG A 41 -16.33 -1.83 10.48
C ARG A 41 -16.80 -0.37 10.57
N GLY A 42 -17.05 0.31 9.46
CA GLY A 42 -17.47 1.71 9.44
C GLY A 42 -16.47 2.67 10.10
N LEU A 43 -15.17 2.32 10.08
CA LEU A 43 -14.11 3.05 10.76
C LEU A 43 -13.43 4.09 9.87
N ALA A 44 -13.58 4.02 8.56
CA ALA A 44 -12.90 4.92 7.64
C ALA A 44 -13.80 5.35 6.48
N TYR A 45 -13.69 6.62 6.08
CA TYR A 45 -14.25 7.10 4.82
C TYR A 45 -13.44 6.60 3.62
N SER A 46 -12.11 6.61 3.77
CA SER A 46 -11.16 6.09 2.79
C SER A 46 -9.97 5.47 3.50
N ALA A 47 -9.50 4.35 3.00
CA ALA A 47 -8.32 3.67 3.52
C ALA A 47 -7.59 2.93 2.39
N GLY A 48 -6.29 2.78 2.53
CA GLY A 48 -5.46 2.04 1.58
C GLY A 48 -4.10 1.68 2.17
N ALA A 49 -3.47 0.67 1.56
CA ALA A 49 -2.16 0.18 1.97
C ALA A 49 -1.39 -0.33 0.75
N PHE A 50 -0.15 0.12 0.58
CA PHE A 50 0.64 -0.18 -0.61
C PHE A 50 2.10 -0.41 -0.26
N LEU A 51 2.69 -1.46 -0.80
CA LEU A 51 4.14 -1.55 -0.93
C LEU A 51 4.54 -0.81 -2.22
N ILE A 52 5.25 0.30 -2.06
CA ILE A 52 5.59 1.20 -3.16
C ILE A 52 6.94 0.81 -3.72
N THR A 53 6.98 0.51 -5.03
CA THR A 53 8.21 0.30 -5.78
C THR A 53 9.04 1.58 -5.77
N PRO A 54 10.35 1.51 -5.47
CA PRO A 54 11.20 2.68 -5.52
C PRO A 54 11.30 3.25 -6.94
N SER A 55 11.46 4.57 -7.05
CA SER A 55 11.65 5.23 -8.34
C SER A 55 13.05 5.06 -8.93
N LYS A 56 14.03 4.67 -8.12
CA LYS A 56 15.44 4.43 -8.51
C LYS A 56 16.05 3.34 -7.66
N LEU A 57 17.02 2.61 -8.21
CA LEU A 57 17.73 1.52 -7.51
C LEU A 57 18.32 1.89 -6.15
N LYS A 58 18.72 3.14 -5.96
CA LYS A 58 19.30 3.60 -4.69
C LYS A 58 18.28 3.72 -3.55
N TYR A 59 17.02 3.87 -3.86
CA TYR A 59 15.96 4.00 -2.86
C TYR A 59 15.42 2.63 -2.43
N PRO A 60 14.96 2.48 -1.19
CA PRO A 60 14.31 1.27 -0.73
C PRO A 60 12.82 1.24 -1.08
N TYR A 61 12.20 0.07 -0.93
CA TYR A 61 10.75 -0.05 -0.87
C TYR A 61 10.20 0.70 0.35
N VAL A 62 9.02 1.28 0.17
CA VAL A 62 8.27 1.94 1.24
C VAL A 62 6.89 1.33 1.35
N TYR A 63 6.53 0.81 2.51
CA TYR A 63 5.15 0.44 2.79
C TYR A 63 4.42 1.65 3.36
N ARG A 64 3.37 2.06 2.69
CA ARG A 64 2.57 3.22 3.07
C ARG A 64 1.13 2.81 3.30
N THR A 65 0.56 3.28 4.40
CA THR A 65 -0.86 3.17 4.68
C THR A 65 -1.47 4.55 4.85
N PHE A 66 -2.76 4.66 4.62
CA PHE A 66 -3.52 5.85 4.95
C PHE A 66 -4.93 5.51 5.38
N ILE A 67 -5.48 6.32 6.26
CA ILE A 67 -6.85 6.25 6.75
C ILE A 67 -7.39 7.68 6.83
N ALA A 68 -8.58 7.90 6.28
CA ALA A 68 -9.39 9.09 6.55
C ALA A 68 -10.56 8.66 7.44
N THR A 69 -10.57 9.12 8.68
CA THR A 69 -11.53 8.72 9.72
C THR A 69 -11.98 9.92 10.53
N GLN A 70 -13.01 9.76 11.34
CA GLN A 70 -13.42 10.74 12.35
C GLN A 70 -12.40 10.75 13.50
N ASN A 71 -12.22 11.91 14.14
CA ASN A 71 -11.21 12.08 15.20
C ASN A 71 -11.45 11.13 16.38
N ASP A 72 -12.71 10.95 16.77
CA ASP A 72 -13.12 10.06 17.87
C ASP A 72 -12.93 8.56 17.55
N LYS A 73 -12.83 8.18 16.27
CA LYS A 73 -12.60 6.79 15.83
C LYS A 73 -11.15 6.49 15.46
N MET A 74 -10.26 7.47 15.55
CA MET A 74 -8.90 7.35 15.04
C MET A 74 -8.14 6.18 15.66
N ILE A 75 -8.15 6.04 16.97
CA ILE A 75 -7.43 4.96 17.67
C ILE A 75 -8.00 3.58 17.32
N ASP A 76 -9.32 3.45 17.24
CA ASP A 76 -9.96 2.20 16.85
C ASP A 76 -9.63 1.85 15.40
N ALA A 77 -9.61 2.85 14.52
CA ALA A 77 -9.21 2.67 13.13
C ALA A 77 -7.73 2.25 13.01
N MET A 78 -6.83 2.81 13.81
CA MET A 78 -5.42 2.41 13.83
C MET A 78 -5.26 0.96 14.30
N LYS A 79 -5.93 0.57 15.40
CA LYS A 79 -5.90 -0.81 15.92
C LYS A 79 -6.44 -1.81 14.91
N ALA A 80 -7.59 -1.51 14.30
CA ALA A 80 -8.18 -2.36 13.28
C ALA A 80 -7.27 -2.52 12.05
N PHE A 81 -6.58 -1.45 11.68
CA PHE A 81 -5.63 -1.49 10.56
C PHE A 81 -4.41 -2.35 10.88
N ASP A 82 -3.84 -2.20 12.08
CA ASP A 82 -2.73 -3.03 12.53
C ASP A 82 -3.12 -4.51 12.59
N GLU A 83 -4.35 -4.80 12.99
CA GLU A 83 -4.90 -6.17 13.00
C GLU A 83 -4.90 -6.78 11.60
N ILE A 84 -5.48 -6.10 10.60
CA ILE A 84 -5.56 -6.64 9.24
C ILE A 84 -4.22 -6.67 8.50
N ILE A 85 -3.27 -5.78 8.84
CA ILE A 85 -1.91 -5.82 8.30
C ILE A 85 -1.15 -7.03 8.85
N ASN A 86 -1.31 -7.35 10.14
CA ASN A 86 -0.58 -8.45 10.75
C ASN A 86 -1.29 -9.82 10.58
N ASN A 87 -2.62 -9.80 10.39
CA ASN A 87 -3.44 -10.98 10.17
C ASN A 87 -4.33 -10.74 8.95
N MET A 88 -3.73 -10.77 7.77
CA MET A 88 -4.44 -10.48 6.51
C MET A 88 -5.66 -11.40 6.34
N PRO A 89 -6.88 -10.85 6.22
CA PRO A 89 -8.05 -11.64 5.88
C PRO A 89 -7.88 -12.33 4.53
N GLU A 90 -8.27 -13.60 4.46
CA GLU A 90 -8.19 -14.41 3.25
C GLU A 90 -9.58 -14.54 2.62
N SER A 91 -9.70 -14.18 1.35
CA SER A 91 -10.94 -14.28 0.58
C SER A 91 -10.63 -14.64 -0.87
N GLU A 92 -10.90 -15.88 -1.24
CA GLU A 92 -10.77 -16.34 -2.63
C GLU A 92 -11.62 -15.49 -3.59
N LYS A 93 -12.80 -15.09 -3.16
CA LYS A 93 -13.67 -14.22 -3.96
C LYS A 93 -13.04 -12.87 -4.23
N ALA A 94 -12.49 -12.21 -3.19
CA ALA A 94 -11.83 -10.92 -3.34
C ALA A 94 -10.55 -11.05 -4.17
N PHE A 95 -9.79 -12.14 -3.99
CA PHE A 95 -8.60 -12.42 -4.76
C PHE A 95 -8.91 -12.58 -6.26
N ASN A 96 -9.92 -13.37 -6.60
CA ASN A 96 -10.33 -13.55 -7.99
C ASN A 96 -10.80 -12.24 -8.64
N LEU A 97 -11.56 -11.40 -7.92
CA LEU A 97 -11.94 -10.07 -8.39
C LEU A 97 -10.73 -9.16 -8.62
N ALA A 98 -9.76 -9.15 -7.71
CA ALA A 98 -8.53 -8.38 -7.86
C ALA A 98 -7.69 -8.86 -9.05
N LYS A 99 -7.58 -10.17 -9.23
CA LYS A 99 -6.89 -10.81 -10.35
C LYS A 99 -7.52 -10.43 -11.69
N ASP A 100 -8.84 -10.53 -11.79
CA ASP A 100 -9.58 -10.14 -13.00
C ASP A 100 -9.43 -8.65 -13.30
N ALA A 101 -9.48 -7.80 -12.27
CA ALA A 101 -9.28 -6.36 -12.39
C ALA A 101 -7.87 -6.03 -12.90
N LEU A 102 -6.83 -6.65 -12.33
CA LEU A 102 -5.45 -6.47 -12.77
C LEU A 102 -5.24 -6.90 -14.22
N ILE A 103 -5.72 -8.10 -14.58
CA ILE A 103 -5.60 -8.62 -15.95
C ILE A 103 -6.35 -7.74 -16.94
N THR A 104 -7.56 -7.30 -16.59
CA THR A 104 -8.37 -6.42 -17.44
C THR A 104 -7.68 -5.08 -17.64
N ARG A 105 -7.15 -4.48 -16.58
CA ARG A 105 -6.39 -3.23 -16.67
C ARG A 105 -5.20 -3.37 -17.61
N LEU A 106 -4.39 -4.42 -17.47
CA LEU A 106 -3.23 -4.67 -18.34
C LEU A 106 -3.61 -4.88 -19.82
N ARG A 107 -4.79 -5.46 -20.10
CA ARG A 107 -5.30 -5.64 -21.47
C ARG A 107 -5.85 -4.37 -22.10
N THR A 108 -6.41 -3.48 -21.29
CA THR A 108 -7.12 -2.29 -21.78
C THR A 108 -6.32 -1.01 -21.69
N GLU A 109 -5.19 -1.03 -20.97
CA GLU A 109 -4.30 0.11 -20.84
C GLU A 109 -3.76 0.53 -22.19
N ARG A 110 -4.03 1.78 -22.57
CA ARG A 110 -3.50 2.37 -23.81
C ARG A 110 -2.20 3.09 -23.47
N ILE A 111 -1.13 2.69 -24.17
CA ILE A 111 0.17 3.34 -24.06
C ILE A 111 0.24 4.40 -25.13
N THR A 112 0.28 5.67 -24.75
CA THR A 112 0.47 6.78 -25.66
C THR A 112 1.96 6.97 -25.98
N LYS A 113 2.27 7.84 -26.97
CA LYS A 113 3.68 8.09 -27.35
C LYS A 113 4.52 8.64 -26.18
N SER A 114 3.93 9.51 -25.34
CA SER A 114 4.60 10.04 -24.15
C SER A 114 4.83 8.97 -23.09
N ASP A 115 3.87 8.04 -22.91
CA ASP A 115 3.97 6.98 -21.92
C ASP A 115 5.10 6.00 -22.26
N VAL A 116 5.38 5.77 -23.54
CA VAL A 116 6.53 4.95 -23.98
C VAL A 116 7.84 5.53 -23.46
N LEU A 117 8.04 6.84 -23.61
CA LEU A 117 9.26 7.52 -23.13
C LEU A 117 9.39 7.40 -21.60
N TRP A 118 8.33 7.71 -20.87
CA TRP A 118 8.35 7.64 -19.41
C TRP A 118 8.53 6.21 -18.89
N SER A 119 7.89 5.24 -19.52
CA SER A 119 8.08 3.81 -19.19
C SER A 119 9.52 3.35 -19.42
N TYR A 120 10.14 3.79 -20.49
CA TYR A 120 11.54 3.50 -20.79
C TYR A 120 12.49 4.13 -19.75
N LEU A 121 12.31 5.41 -19.42
CA LEU A 121 13.12 6.08 -18.42
C LEU A 121 12.98 5.44 -17.04
N ASN A 122 11.75 5.11 -16.62
CA ASN A 122 11.48 4.41 -15.35
C ASN A 122 12.14 3.03 -15.32
N ALA A 123 12.09 2.28 -16.43
CA ALA A 123 12.77 0.99 -16.54
C ALA A 123 14.29 1.15 -16.38
N GLN A 124 14.89 2.14 -17.04
CA GLN A 124 16.32 2.43 -16.89
C GLN A 124 16.70 2.82 -15.45
N ASP A 125 15.93 3.67 -14.78
CA ASP A 125 16.15 4.08 -13.39
C ASP A 125 16.13 2.89 -12.42
N LEU A 126 15.45 1.81 -12.80
CA LEU A 126 15.37 0.54 -12.06
C LEU A 126 16.31 -0.54 -12.60
N GLY A 127 17.17 -0.22 -13.57
CA GLY A 127 18.10 -1.18 -14.19
C GLY A 127 17.42 -2.28 -15.01
N LEU A 128 16.19 -2.05 -15.48
CA LEU A 128 15.42 -2.99 -16.31
C LEU A 128 15.68 -2.71 -17.79
N ASN A 129 15.79 -3.79 -18.55
CA ASN A 129 15.99 -3.71 -20.01
C ASN A 129 14.69 -3.94 -20.81
N THR A 130 13.61 -4.30 -20.13
CA THR A 130 12.32 -4.65 -20.73
C THR A 130 11.16 -4.05 -19.96
N ASP A 131 10.02 -3.96 -20.62
CA ASP A 131 8.76 -3.59 -19.98
C ASP A 131 8.28 -4.74 -19.06
N SER A 132 8.14 -4.46 -17.77
CA SER A 132 7.73 -5.44 -16.77
C SER A 132 6.26 -5.86 -16.88
N ARG A 133 5.44 -5.16 -17.68
CA ARG A 133 4.00 -5.46 -17.81
C ARG A 133 3.73 -6.83 -18.44
N LYS A 134 4.60 -7.27 -19.36
CA LYS A 134 4.47 -8.62 -19.95
C LYS A 134 4.62 -9.69 -18.88
N GLU A 135 5.66 -9.62 -18.09
CA GLU A 135 5.91 -10.58 -17.01
C GLU A 135 4.79 -10.53 -15.95
N LEU A 136 4.34 -9.33 -15.59
CA LEU A 136 3.21 -9.15 -14.70
C LEU A 136 1.93 -9.81 -15.23
N PHE A 137 1.63 -9.64 -16.54
CA PHE A 137 0.46 -10.23 -17.17
C PHE A 137 0.52 -11.77 -17.18
N GLU A 138 1.67 -12.33 -17.53
CA GLU A 138 1.87 -13.79 -17.55
C GLU A 138 1.75 -14.40 -16.15
N LYS A 139 2.41 -13.80 -15.17
CA LYS A 139 2.37 -14.23 -13.77
C LYS A 139 0.98 -14.09 -13.14
N ALA A 140 0.29 -12.98 -13.39
CA ALA A 140 -1.04 -12.74 -12.83
C ALA A 140 -2.03 -13.86 -13.16
N GLN A 141 -1.92 -14.48 -14.34
CA GLN A 141 -2.83 -15.55 -14.76
C GLN A 141 -2.74 -16.82 -13.90
N THR A 142 -1.57 -17.12 -13.39
CA THR A 142 -1.30 -18.35 -12.62
C THR A 142 -1.18 -18.12 -11.12
N MET A 143 -1.10 -16.86 -10.68
CA MET A 143 -0.92 -16.50 -9.27
C MET A 143 -2.08 -16.97 -8.39
N THR A 144 -1.78 -17.36 -7.17
CA THR A 144 -2.72 -17.93 -6.20
C THR A 144 -2.77 -17.10 -4.92
N LEU A 145 -3.84 -17.22 -4.14
CA LEU A 145 -3.99 -16.54 -2.84
C LEU A 145 -2.89 -16.95 -1.83
N PRO A 146 -2.48 -18.24 -1.73
CA PRO A 146 -1.35 -18.64 -0.88
C PRO A 146 -0.03 -17.91 -1.20
N GLU A 147 0.25 -17.58 -2.47
CA GLU A 147 1.43 -16.80 -2.84
C GLU A 147 1.34 -15.35 -2.31
N ILE A 148 0.14 -14.75 -2.34
CA ILE A 148 -0.10 -13.42 -1.75
C ILE A 148 0.03 -13.44 -0.23
N LYS A 149 -0.44 -14.52 0.42
CA LYS A 149 -0.24 -14.71 1.86
C LYS A 149 1.23 -14.82 2.22
N ALA A 150 1.99 -15.62 1.51
CA ALA A 150 3.44 -15.75 1.71
C ALA A 150 4.15 -14.39 1.49
N PHE A 151 3.72 -13.61 0.52
CA PHE A 151 4.23 -12.26 0.28
C PHE A 151 3.92 -11.34 1.47
N GLN A 152 2.69 -11.33 1.97
CA GLN A 152 2.28 -10.58 3.16
C GLN A 152 3.16 -10.91 4.37
N GLU A 153 3.35 -12.20 4.67
CA GLU A 153 4.14 -12.66 5.81
C GLU A 153 5.60 -12.19 5.71
N LYS A 154 6.19 -12.24 4.53
CA LYS A 154 7.60 -11.87 4.31
C LYS A 154 7.80 -10.36 4.23
N TRP A 155 6.97 -9.67 3.46
CA TRP A 155 7.23 -8.28 3.06
C TRP A 155 6.47 -7.24 3.87
N VAL A 156 5.37 -7.60 4.54
CA VAL A 156 4.49 -6.62 5.17
C VAL A 156 4.34 -6.82 6.67
N LYS A 157 4.11 -8.03 7.12
CA LYS A 157 3.88 -8.34 8.54
C LYS A 157 5.03 -7.90 9.44
N GLY A 158 4.68 -7.41 10.64
CA GLY A 158 5.65 -7.07 11.68
C GLY A 158 6.53 -5.86 11.35
N ARG A 159 6.07 -4.93 10.52
CA ARG A 159 6.76 -3.66 10.27
C ARG A 159 6.59 -2.71 11.45
N THR A 160 7.59 -1.87 11.65
CA THR A 160 7.50 -0.67 12.49
C THR A 160 7.14 0.53 11.63
N TYR A 161 6.39 1.47 12.18
CA TYR A 161 5.83 2.59 11.43
C TYR A 161 6.20 3.93 12.03
N ILE A 162 6.37 4.92 11.16
CA ILE A 162 6.27 6.34 11.50
C ILE A 162 4.84 6.76 11.16
N TYR A 163 4.11 7.24 12.14
CA TYR A 163 2.73 7.69 11.99
C TYR A 163 2.70 9.20 11.77
N CYS A 164 2.00 9.64 10.72
CA CYS A 164 1.72 11.04 10.44
C CYS A 164 0.22 11.28 10.64
N VAL A 165 -0.13 12.05 11.64
CA VAL A 165 -1.52 12.39 11.99
C VAL A 165 -1.78 13.84 11.62
N LEU A 166 -2.91 14.09 10.95
CA LEU A 166 -3.43 15.43 10.64
C LEU A 166 -4.84 15.51 11.21
N GLY A 167 -5.11 16.50 12.03
CA GLY A 167 -6.41 16.75 12.64
C GLY A 167 -6.36 17.93 13.59
N ASP A 168 -7.52 18.38 14.09
CA ASP A 168 -7.57 19.39 15.15
C ASP A 168 -7.10 18.73 16.45
N GLU A 169 -6.06 19.28 17.06
CA GLU A 169 -5.46 18.75 18.30
C GLU A 169 -6.48 18.56 19.43
N LYS A 170 -7.48 19.46 19.51
CA LYS A 170 -8.50 19.43 20.55
C LYS A 170 -9.37 18.18 20.51
N ASP A 171 -9.50 17.62 19.32
CA ASP A 171 -10.36 16.46 19.05
C ASP A 171 -9.55 15.14 18.95
N LEU A 172 -8.21 15.21 19.05
CA LEU A 172 -7.35 14.04 18.96
C LEU A 172 -7.10 13.39 20.33
N ASP A 173 -7.23 12.07 20.41
CA ASP A 173 -6.80 11.28 21.58
C ASP A 173 -5.27 11.15 21.61
N LEU A 174 -4.58 12.18 22.11
CA LEU A 174 -3.13 12.18 22.23
C LEU A 174 -2.61 11.09 23.19
N LYS A 175 -3.40 10.71 24.20
CA LYS A 175 -3.04 9.61 25.11
C LYS A 175 -3.06 8.27 24.38
N GLY A 176 -4.07 8.02 23.59
CA GLY A 176 -4.14 6.84 22.72
C GLY A 176 -3.00 6.82 21.71
N LEU A 177 -2.71 7.95 21.07
CA LEU A 177 -1.58 8.07 20.14
C LEU A 177 -0.22 7.80 20.77
N SER A 178 0.00 8.22 22.03
CA SER A 178 1.27 8.00 22.72
C SER A 178 1.63 6.52 22.92
N GLN A 179 0.67 5.61 22.79
CA GLN A 179 0.91 4.16 22.82
C GLN A 179 1.68 3.65 21.57
N TYR A 180 1.63 4.41 20.47
CA TYR A 180 2.34 4.09 19.22
C TYR A 180 3.76 4.66 19.17
N GLY A 181 4.10 5.56 20.09
CA GLY A 181 5.43 6.16 20.17
C GLY A 181 5.40 7.60 20.70
N PRO A 182 6.58 8.25 20.77
CA PRO A 182 6.66 9.66 21.14
C PRO A 182 5.98 10.54 20.10
N ILE A 183 5.21 11.53 20.58
CA ILE A 183 4.51 12.47 19.71
C ILE A 183 5.38 13.70 19.50
N GLN A 184 5.67 14.01 18.24
CA GLN A 184 6.28 15.26 17.82
C GLN A 184 5.23 16.10 17.09
N LYS A 185 4.95 17.31 17.57
CA LYS A 185 4.11 18.27 16.85
C LYS A 185 4.97 19.03 15.87
N LEU A 186 4.43 19.21 14.66
CA LEU A 186 5.08 19.99 13.61
C LEU A 186 4.17 21.14 13.22
N THR A 187 4.74 22.34 13.08
CA THR A 187 4.07 23.52 12.58
C THR A 187 4.07 23.55 11.06
N GLN A 188 3.23 24.40 10.47
CA GLN A 188 3.25 24.63 9.02
C GLN A 188 4.59 25.18 8.55
N GLU A 189 5.18 26.08 9.34
CA GLU A 189 6.50 26.64 9.05
C GLU A 189 7.60 25.57 9.01
N GLU A 190 7.60 24.63 9.97
CA GLU A 190 8.57 23.51 9.98
C GLU A 190 8.37 22.56 8.80
N LEU A 191 7.14 22.39 8.32
CA LEU A 191 6.84 21.49 7.19
C LEU A 191 7.11 22.13 5.82
N PHE A 192 6.82 23.40 5.67
CA PHE A 192 6.80 24.07 4.36
C PHE A 192 7.85 25.19 4.22
N GLY A 193 8.50 25.61 5.32
CA GLY A 193 9.58 26.59 5.31
C GLY A 193 9.10 28.05 5.13
N TYR A 194 7.83 28.33 5.41
CA TYR A 194 7.24 29.71 5.37
C TYR A 194 6.17 29.86 6.41
#